data_582ead09474357e3a54a43da5a048e23
#
_entry.id   582ead09474357e3a54a43da5a048e23
#
_cell.length_a   1.000
_cell.length_b   1.000
_cell.length_c   1.000
_cell.angle_alpha   90.00
_cell.angle_beta   90.00
_cell.angle_gamma   90.00
#
_symmetry.space_group_name_H-M   'P 1'
#
loop_
_entity.id
_entity.type
_entity.pdbx_description
1 polymer ?
#
loop_
_entity_poly.entity_id
_entity_poly.type
_entity_poly.pdbx_seq_one_letter_code
_entity_poly.pdbx_strand_id
1 'polypeptide(L)'
;MAGPATNPPEIKSRIGAILRATSGNFLEQFDFFLFGFYAAAIGKAFFPSTNETASLLNTFGVFWLGALMRPVGAIVLGAYIDRIGRRQGLIVTLGIMAIGTVVIAFCPSYATIGIAAPVIVLIGRLLQGFSAGVELGGVSVYLAEISTPGNRGFYTSFQSSSQQVAIFVASILGYLLSEVMPADTVAAWGWRIPFFVGCLIIPLIFFLRRTLEETPAFLAMKKHPTASEVFASALANWRIVILGMMIAILTTTTFYFVTVYTPTFGKTVLKLSTQDALLVTLLVAVTNFFWNPVGGALSDRIGRKPVLITIACLSLVTAYPALHWLVAAPTFGKLLAVEMMFSFYFGVYSGTMLGALVEIVPAHVRTTCFSLAFALAAALFGTFTPFASTWLIERTGDKASPGFWLMFAALLGIIAASTVYRGGGKAVPTYDAVAEPVAGR
;
A
#
# COMPACT_ATOMS: atom_id res chain seq x y z
N MET A 1 44.86 -5.18 -8.38
CA MET A 1 44.20 -5.41 -9.70
C MET A 1 42.71 -5.22 -9.51
N ALA A 2 42.14 -4.14 -9.99
CA ALA A 2 40.71 -3.92 -9.95
C ALA A 2 40.03 -4.89 -10.92
N GLY A 3 39.12 -5.71 -10.43
CA GLY A 3 38.29 -6.59 -11.27
C GLY A 3 37.48 -5.80 -12.28
N PRO A 4 37.10 -6.40 -13.41
CA PRO A 4 36.36 -5.67 -14.47
C PRO A 4 35.03 -5.19 -13.90
N ALA A 5 34.79 -3.88 -14.04
CA ALA A 5 33.49 -3.28 -13.77
C ALA A 5 32.46 -3.96 -14.70
N THR A 6 31.55 -4.73 -14.13
CA THR A 6 30.43 -5.31 -14.88
C THR A 6 29.59 -4.18 -15.42
N ASN A 7 29.52 -4.05 -16.73
CA ASN A 7 28.66 -3.06 -17.39
C ASN A 7 27.23 -3.21 -16.88
N PRO A 8 26.56 -2.12 -16.53
CA PRO A 8 25.16 -2.18 -16.11
C PRO A 8 24.30 -2.78 -17.24
N PRO A 9 23.31 -3.64 -16.92
CA PRO A 9 22.50 -4.31 -17.92
C PRO A 9 21.81 -3.32 -18.85
N GLU A 10 21.65 -3.67 -20.13
CA GLU A 10 21.03 -2.83 -21.16
C GLU A 10 19.63 -2.34 -20.78
N ILE A 11 19.19 -1.19 -21.27
CA ILE A 11 17.91 -0.54 -20.93
C ILE A 11 16.71 -1.45 -21.13
N LYS A 12 16.69 -2.30 -22.19
CA LYS A 12 15.60 -3.28 -22.42
C LYS A 12 15.49 -4.32 -21.31
N SER A 13 16.60 -4.77 -20.72
CA SER A 13 16.61 -5.71 -19.61
C SER A 13 16.11 -5.07 -18.31
N ARG A 14 16.34 -3.77 -18.09
CA ARG A 14 15.89 -3.05 -16.89
C ARG A 14 14.39 -2.85 -16.84
N ILE A 15 13.75 -2.44 -17.94
CA ILE A 15 12.29 -2.33 -18.04
C ILE A 15 11.64 -3.69 -17.78
N GLY A 16 12.16 -4.74 -18.40
CA GLY A 16 11.67 -6.11 -18.15
C GLY A 16 11.82 -6.56 -16.71
N ALA A 17 12.91 -6.17 -16.03
CA ALA A 17 13.15 -6.47 -14.62
C ALA A 17 12.15 -5.70 -13.72
N ILE A 18 11.90 -4.42 -13.99
CA ILE A 18 10.89 -3.62 -13.27
C ILE A 18 9.51 -4.26 -13.41
N LEU A 19 9.07 -4.57 -14.63
CA LEU A 19 7.75 -5.14 -14.88
C LEU A 19 7.56 -6.50 -14.19
N ARG A 20 8.57 -7.38 -14.24
CA ARG A 20 8.51 -8.68 -13.57
C ARG A 20 8.50 -8.55 -12.04
N ALA A 21 9.31 -7.65 -11.48
CA ALA A 21 9.36 -7.43 -10.04
C ALA A 21 8.04 -6.84 -9.50
N THR A 22 7.41 -5.93 -10.26
CA THR A 22 6.21 -5.21 -9.83
C THR A 22 4.89 -5.92 -10.18
N SER A 23 4.90 -6.95 -11.04
CA SER A 23 3.68 -7.66 -11.48
C SER A 23 2.89 -8.31 -10.32
N GLY A 24 3.57 -8.68 -9.24
CA GLY A 24 2.92 -9.26 -8.07
C GLY A 24 2.03 -8.29 -7.28
N ASN A 25 2.34 -7.01 -7.34
CA ASN A 25 1.55 -5.98 -6.65
C ASN A 25 0.10 -5.88 -7.15
N PHE A 26 -0.17 -6.38 -8.36
CA PHE A 26 -1.47 -6.21 -9.01
C PHE A 26 -2.60 -6.88 -8.23
N LEU A 27 -2.49 -8.18 -7.93
CA LEU A 27 -3.58 -8.93 -7.29
C LEU A 27 -3.87 -8.39 -5.90
N GLU A 28 -2.82 -8.08 -5.12
CA GLU A 28 -2.95 -7.52 -3.78
C GLU A 28 -3.77 -6.22 -3.82
N GLN A 29 -3.35 -5.27 -4.65
CA GLN A 29 -4.00 -3.96 -4.72
C GLN A 29 -5.39 -4.04 -5.33
N PHE A 30 -5.60 -4.93 -6.30
CA PHE A 30 -6.90 -5.17 -6.91
C PHE A 30 -7.93 -5.63 -5.88
N ASP A 31 -7.62 -6.64 -5.08
CA ASP A 31 -8.50 -7.16 -4.03
C ASP A 31 -8.75 -6.14 -2.91
N PHE A 32 -7.71 -5.45 -2.46
CA PHE A 32 -7.84 -4.42 -1.42
C PHE A 32 -8.73 -3.27 -1.89
N PHE A 33 -8.53 -2.82 -3.13
CA PHE A 33 -9.37 -1.77 -3.71
C PHE A 33 -10.83 -2.21 -3.84
N LEU A 34 -11.09 -3.38 -4.41
CA LEU A 34 -12.45 -3.89 -4.62
C LEU A 34 -13.22 -4.01 -3.30
N PHE A 35 -12.58 -4.49 -2.25
CA PHE A 35 -13.26 -4.62 -0.96
C PHE A 35 -13.65 -3.26 -0.38
N GLY A 36 -12.77 -2.27 -0.43
CA GLY A 36 -13.08 -0.91 0.00
C GLY A 36 -14.13 -0.26 -0.88
N PHE A 37 -14.03 -0.44 -2.20
CA PHE A 37 -14.96 0.11 -3.17
C PHE A 37 -16.38 -0.44 -3.00
N TYR A 38 -16.53 -1.75 -2.81
CA TYR A 38 -17.83 -2.39 -2.58
C TYR A 38 -18.20 -2.53 -1.10
N ALA A 39 -17.54 -1.78 -0.19
CA ALA A 39 -17.73 -1.92 1.25
C ALA A 39 -19.19 -1.84 1.69
N ALA A 40 -20.00 -0.95 1.09
CA ALA A 40 -21.41 -0.84 1.40
C ALA A 40 -22.22 -2.08 0.97
N ALA A 41 -21.94 -2.67 -0.21
CA ALA A 41 -22.59 -3.88 -0.68
C ALA A 41 -22.15 -5.11 0.13
N ILE A 42 -20.86 -5.21 0.44
CA ILE A 42 -20.26 -6.23 1.30
C ILE A 42 -20.85 -6.16 2.70
N GLY A 43 -21.03 -4.94 3.23
CA GLY A 43 -21.68 -4.69 4.52
C GLY A 43 -23.10 -5.26 4.56
N LYS A 44 -23.91 -4.97 3.56
CA LYS A 44 -25.28 -5.52 3.44
C LYS A 44 -25.29 -7.04 3.31
N ALA A 45 -24.32 -7.61 2.59
CA ALA A 45 -24.26 -9.06 2.35
C ALA A 45 -23.79 -9.86 3.58
N PHE A 46 -22.83 -9.35 4.33
CA PHE A 46 -22.15 -10.10 5.41
C PHE A 46 -22.33 -9.53 6.82
N PHE A 47 -22.62 -8.24 6.95
CA PHE A 47 -22.74 -7.51 8.21
C PHE A 47 -24.06 -6.74 8.28
N PRO A 48 -25.24 -7.41 8.09
CA PRO A 48 -26.50 -6.72 8.06
C PRO A 48 -26.76 -6.00 9.39
N SER A 49 -27.20 -4.74 9.30
CA SER A 49 -27.56 -3.91 10.44
C SER A 49 -28.71 -2.98 10.04
N THR A 50 -29.54 -2.62 11.00
CA THR A 50 -30.56 -1.58 10.82
C THR A 50 -29.95 -0.19 10.62
N ASN A 51 -28.71 -0.01 11.08
CA ASN A 51 -27.93 1.21 10.88
C ASN A 51 -26.87 0.97 9.79
N GLU A 52 -26.98 1.69 8.67
CA GLU A 52 -26.05 1.58 7.54
C GLU A 52 -24.60 1.94 7.92
N THR A 53 -24.41 2.93 8.81
CA THR A 53 -23.08 3.30 9.30
C THR A 53 -22.45 2.18 10.11
N ALA A 54 -23.22 1.49 10.96
CA ALA A 54 -22.71 0.35 11.72
C ALA A 54 -22.29 -0.82 10.80
N SER A 55 -23.08 -1.11 9.76
CA SER A 55 -22.74 -2.10 8.74
C SER A 55 -21.43 -1.75 8.02
N LEU A 56 -21.24 -0.49 7.64
CA LEU A 56 -20.06 0.02 6.98
C LEU A 56 -18.82 -0.02 7.90
N LEU A 57 -18.97 0.38 9.17
CA LEU A 57 -17.90 0.31 10.18
C LEU A 57 -17.46 -1.13 10.43
N ASN A 58 -18.39 -2.09 10.51
CA ASN A 58 -18.05 -3.51 10.64
C ASN A 58 -17.26 -4.01 9.42
N THR A 59 -17.65 -3.59 8.22
CA THR A 59 -16.95 -3.96 6.98
C THR A 59 -15.53 -3.40 6.95
N PHE A 60 -15.33 -2.13 7.27
CA PHE A 60 -14.02 -1.52 7.37
C PHE A 60 -13.21 -2.04 8.57
N GLY A 61 -13.88 -2.44 9.65
CA GLY A 61 -13.25 -3.12 10.77
C GLY A 61 -12.62 -4.45 10.37
N VAL A 62 -13.35 -5.28 9.63
CA VAL A 62 -12.83 -6.55 9.08
C VAL A 62 -11.70 -6.30 8.06
N PHE A 63 -11.83 -5.27 7.24
CA PHE A 63 -10.77 -4.85 6.33
C PHE A 63 -9.48 -4.49 7.08
N TRP A 64 -9.60 -3.70 8.14
CA TRP A 64 -8.49 -3.31 9.00
C TRP A 64 -7.88 -4.50 9.77
N LEU A 65 -8.72 -5.37 10.37
CA LEU A 65 -8.25 -6.57 11.07
C LEU A 65 -7.42 -7.47 10.15
N GLY A 66 -7.84 -7.62 8.88
CA GLY A 66 -7.04 -8.33 7.87
C GLY A 66 -5.65 -7.72 7.71
N ALA A 67 -5.56 -6.39 7.65
CA ALA A 67 -4.28 -5.71 7.48
C ALA A 67 -3.36 -5.79 8.72
N LEU A 68 -3.90 -5.99 9.93
CA LEU A 68 -3.09 -6.22 11.13
C LEU A 68 -2.25 -7.51 11.04
N MET A 69 -2.59 -8.43 10.14
CA MET A 69 -1.76 -9.61 9.86
C MET A 69 -0.52 -9.29 9.01
N ARG A 70 -0.42 -8.11 8.37
CA ARG A 70 0.76 -7.73 7.55
C ARG A 70 2.08 -7.77 8.32
N PRO A 71 2.22 -7.15 9.52
CA PRO A 71 3.46 -7.25 10.30
C PRO A 71 3.81 -8.69 10.68
N VAL A 72 2.80 -9.50 11.01
CA VAL A 72 3.00 -10.93 11.32
C VAL A 72 3.49 -11.68 10.07
N GLY A 73 2.85 -11.46 8.93
CA GLY A 73 3.28 -11.99 7.64
C GLY A 73 4.69 -11.55 7.26
N ALA A 74 5.03 -10.27 7.47
CA ALA A 74 6.38 -9.75 7.19
C ALA A 74 7.48 -10.52 7.94
N ILE A 75 7.23 -10.88 9.20
CA ILE A 75 8.18 -11.64 10.02
C ILE A 75 8.19 -13.12 9.63
N VAL A 76 7.04 -13.77 9.63
CA VAL A 76 6.93 -15.23 9.45
C VAL A 76 7.26 -15.65 8.01
N LEU A 77 6.56 -15.03 7.02
CA LEU A 77 6.80 -15.34 5.61
C LEU A 77 8.14 -14.76 5.13
N GLY A 78 8.59 -13.62 5.69
CA GLY A 78 9.90 -13.07 5.37
C GLY A 78 11.03 -14.05 5.72
N ALA A 79 11.03 -14.58 6.93
CA ALA A 79 12.00 -15.60 7.35
C ALA A 79 11.88 -16.90 6.52
N TYR A 80 10.66 -17.29 6.17
CA TYR A 80 10.43 -18.45 5.31
C TYR A 80 11.01 -18.24 3.91
N ILE A 81 10.76 -17.08 3.29
CA ILE A 81 11.30 -16.70 1.97
C ILE A 81 12.82 -16.63 1.97
N ASP A 82 13.41 -16.09 3.03
CA ASP A 82 14.88 -16.01 3.15
C ASP A 82 15.54 -17.40 3.26
N ARG A 83 14.77 -18.43 3.62
CA ARG A 83 15.25 -19.84 3.68
C ARG A 83 15.06 -20.61 2.37
N ILE A 84 13.93 -20.46 1.70
CA ILE A 84 13.53 -21.27 0.53
C ILE A 84 13.82 -20.61 -0.81
N GLY A 85 14.16 -19.32 -0.81
CA GLY A 85 14.36 -18.52 -2.02
C GLY A 85 13.23 -17.56 -2.34
N ARG A 86 13.60 -16.48 -3.01
CA ARG A 86 12.65 -15.40 -3.37
C ARG A 86 11.54 -15.89 -4.30
N ARG A 87 11.89 -16.68 -5.31
CA ARG A 87 10.96 -17.25 -6.28
C ARG A 87 9.90 -18.13 -5.62
N GLN A 88 10.32 -19.11 -4.82
CA GLN A 88 9.40 -20.04 -4.16
C GLN A 88 8.54 -19.31 -3.13
N GLY A 89 9.13 -18.39 -2.38
CA GLY A 89 8.41 -17.57 -1.42
C GLY A 89 7.28 -16.77 -2.06
N LEU A 90 7.55 -16.08 -3.16
CA LEU A 90 6.54 -15.32 -3.90
C LEU A 90 5.41 -16.20 -4.47
N ILE A 91 5.67 -17.47 -4.81
CA ILE A 91 4.64 -18.41 -5.25
C ILE A 91 3.75 -18.81 -4.06
N VAL A 92 4.34 -19.07 -2.91
CA VAL A 92 3.59 -19.43 -1.69
C VAL A 92 2.72 -18.26 -1.22
N THR A 93 3.26 -17.03 -1.18
CA THR A 93 2.48 -15.85 -0.81
C THR A 93 1.30 -15.63 -1.75
N LEU A 94 1.53 -15.75 -3.06
CA LEU A 94 0.44 -15.70 -4.05
C LEU A 94 -0.63 -16.78 -3.80
N GLY A 95 -0.22 -18.00 -3.43
CA GLY A 95 -1.15 -19.08 -3.11
C GLY A 95 -2.03 -18.75 -1.90
N ILE A 96 -1.45 -18.20 -0.82
CA ILE A 96 -2.19 -17.76 0.37
C ILE A 96 -3.16 -16.63 0.02
N MET A 97 -2.71 -15.64 -0.76
CA MET A 97 -3.54 -14.55 -1.26
C MET A 97 -4.72 -15.06 -2.08
N ALA A 98 -4.46 -15.98 -3.01
CA ALA A 98 -5.46 -16.60 -3.87
C ALA A 98 -6.55 -17.32 -3.07
N ILE A 99 -6.18 -18.08 -2.04
CA ILE A 99 -7.15 -18.74 -1.14
C ILE A 99 -8.05 -17.68 -0.50
N GLY A 100 -7.49 -16.59 0.03
CA GLY A 100 -8.27 -15.49 0.62
C GLY A 100 -9.26 -14.88 -0.37
N THR A 101 -8.82 -14.60 -1.60
CA THR A 101 -9.66 -14.03 -2.67
C THR A 101 -10.82 -14.96 -3.03
N VAL A 102 -10.52 -16.25 -3.27
CA VAL A 102 -11.55 -17.27 -3.59
C VAL A 102 -12.56 -17.41 -2.46
N VAL A 103 -12.10 -17.49 -1.21
CA VAL A 103 -12.97 -17.59 -0.03
C VAL A 103 -13.95 -16.41 0.04
N ILE A 104 -13.49 -15.17 -0.19
CA ILE A 104 -14.36 -13.97 -0.17
C ILE A 104 -15.32 -13.97 -1.37
N ALA A 105 -14.83 -14.27 -2.58
CA ALA A 105 -15.62 -14.24 -3.81
C ALA A 105 -16.80 -15.21 -3.77
N PHE A 106 -16.62 -16.42 -3.22
CA PHE A 106 -17.60 -17.49 -3.19
C PHE A 106 -18.35 -17.61 -1.86
N CYS A 107 -18.05 -16.77 -0.86
CA CYS A 107 -18.71 -16.82 0.44
C CYS A 107 -20.23 -16.58 0.31
N PRO A 108 -21.11 -17.48 0.80
CA PRO A 108 -22.55 -17.22 0.87
C PRO A 108 -22.85 -16.05 1.81
N SER A 109 -23.98 -15.36 1.57
CA SER A 109 -24.38 -14.21 2.38
C SER A 109 -24.79 -14.60 3.81
N TYR A 110 -24.88 -13.61 4.69
CA TYR A 110 -25.40 -13.76 6.05
C TYR A 110 -26.81 -14.38 6.07
N ALA A 111 -27.65 -14.02 5.10
CA ALA A 111 -29.01 -14.56 4.98
C ALA A 111 -29.02 -16.09 4.73
N THR A 112 -27.95 -16.64 4.17
CA THR A 112 -27.82 -18.07 3.84
C THR A 112 -27.19 -18.90 4.93
N ILE A 113 -26.07 -18.42 5.53
CA ILE A 113 -25.26 -19.18 6.50
C ILE A 113 -25.07 -18.48 7.85
N GLY A 114 -25.79 -17.36 8.06
CA GLY A 114 -25.75 -16.64 9.34
C GLY A 114 -24.36 -16.13 9.70
N ILE A 115 -24.00 -16.24 10.99
CA ILE A 115 -22.74 -15.72 11.54
C ILE A 115 -21.48 -16.37 10.92
N ALA A 116 -21.60 -17.50 10.26
CA ALA A 116 -20.47 -18.12 9.57
C ALA A 116 -19.97 -17.24 8.41
N ALA A 117 -20.84 -16.47 7.77
CA ALA A 117 -20.48 -15.60 6.64
C ALA A 117 -19.43 -14.54 7.02
N PRO A 118 -19.66 -13.66 8.02
CA PRO A 118 -18.65 -12.68 8.45
C PRO A 118 -17.36 -13.34 8.97
N VAL A 119 -17.43 -14.50 9.62
CA VAL A 119 -16.24 -15.23 10.10
C VAL A 119 -15.40 -15.72 8.91
N ILE A 120 -16.03 -16.28 7.87
CA ILE A 120 -15.35 -16.74 6.67
C ILE A 120 -14.68 -15.56 5.94
N VAL A 121 -15.39 -14.43 5.80
CA VAL A 121 -14.83 -13.21 5.18
C VAL A 121 -13.65 -12.69 6.01
N LEU A 122 -13.74 -12.69 7.33
CA LEU A 122 -12.62 -12.30 8.20
C LEU A 122 -11.42 -13.23 8.00
N ILE A 123 -11.60 -14.55 7.96
CA ILE A 123 -10.51 -15.50 7.69
C ILE A 123 -9.87 -15.23 6.34
N GLY A 124 -10.68 -15.02 5.28
CA GLY A 124 -10.18 -14.63 3.96
C GLY A 124 -9.32 -13.36 4.03
N ARG A 125 -9.75 -12.34 4.77
CA ARG A 125 -9.00 -11.10 4.98
C ARG A 125 -7.72 -11.28 5.78
N LEU A 126 -7.73 -12.11 6.81
CA LEU A 126 -6.52 -12.43 7.58
C LEU A 126 -5.47 -13.13 6.70
N LEU A 127 -5.88 -14.08 5.84
CA LEU A 127 -4.99 -14.74 4.87
C LEU A 127 -4.40 -13.75 3.87
N GLN A 128 -5.22 -12.87 3.30
CA GLN A 128 -4.76 -11.83 2.37
C GLN A 128 -3.77 -10.87 3.05
N GLY A 129 -4.07 -10.38 4.24
CA GLY A 129 -3.18 -9.52 5.01
C GLY A 129 -1.87 -10.18 5.38
N PHE A 130 -1.90 -11.44 5.81
CA PHE A 130 -0.71 -12.23 6.12
C PHE A 130 0.22 -12.37 4.91
N SER A 131 -0.34 -12.66 3.72
CA SER A 131 0.40 -12.74 2.47
C SER A 131 1.04 -11.40 2.07
N ALA A 132 0.29 -10.32 2.17
CA ALA A 132 0.70 -8.98 1.74
C ALA A 132 1.87 -8.37 2.54
N GLY A 133 2.17 -8.92 3.72
CA GLY A 133 3.21 -8.37 4.61
C GLY A 133 4.63 -8.40 4.05
N VAL A 134 4.92 -9.27 3.11
CA VAL A 134 6.30 -9.51 2.61
C VAL A 134 6.56 -8.85 1.26
N GLU A 135 5.53 -8.64 0.46
CA GLU A 135 5.68 -8.37 -0.97
C GLU A 135 6.30 -6.99 -1.24
N LEU A 136 5.87 -5.99 -0.52
CA LEU A 136 6.24 -4.58 -0.79
C LEU A 136 7.71 -4.28 -0.53
N GLY A 137 8.25 -4.77 0.58
CA GLY A 137 9.65 -4.52 0.95
C GLY A 137 10.63 -5.20 -0.01
N GLY A 138 10.34 -6.44 -0.41
CA GLY A 138 11.17 -7.18 -1.36
C GLY A 138 11.28 -6.48 -2.72
N VAL A 139 10.15 -6.00 -3.26
CA VAL A 139 10.12 -5.26 -4.53
C VAL A 139 10.87 -3.94 -4.42
N SER A 140 10.67 -3.17 -3.36
CA SER A 140 11.33 -1.87 -3.18
C SER A 140 12.85 -1.99 -3.07
N VAL A 141 13.34 -2.97 -2.30
CA VAL A 141 14.78 -3.24 -2.18
C VAL A 141 15.37 -3.71 -3.51
N TYR A 142 14.68 -4.62 -4.21
CA TYR A 142 15.11 -5.08 -5.54
C TYR A 142 15.25 -3.90 -6.53
N LEU A 143 14.24 -3.03 -6.61
CA LEU A 143 14.28 -1.85 -7.48
C LEU A 143 15.42 -0.88 -7.12
N ALA A 144 15.72 -0.74 -5.83
CA ALA A 144 16.85 0.05 -5.37
C ALA A 144 18.20 -0.56 -5.79
N GLU A 145 18.32 -1.89 -5.76
CA GLU A 145 19.55 -2.62 -6.13
C GLU A 145 19.83 -2.56 -7.65
N ILE A 146 18.79 -2.57 -8.50
CA ILE A 146 18.95 -2.42 -9.95
C ILE A 146 19.03 -0.97 -10.42
N SER A 147 18.90 0.00 -9.51
CA SER A 147 18.90 1.42 -9.86
C SER A 147 20.26 1.89 -10.36
N THR A 148 20.26 2.89 -11.24
CA THR A 148 21.48 3.60 -11.59
C THR A 148 21.92 4.53 -10.46
N PRO A 149 23.23 4.78 -10.30
CA PRO A 149 23.71 5.76 -9.32
C PRO A 149 22.98 7.11 -9.48
N GLY A 150 22.49 7.66 -8.36
CA GLY A 150 21.76 8.94 -8.33
C GLY A 150 20.27 8.87 -8.71
N ASN A 151 19.72 7.70 -9.12
CA ASN A 151 18.32 7.58 -9.54
C ASN A 151 17.52 6.58 -8.67
N ARG A 152 17.94 6.36 -7.44
CA ARG A 152 17.33 5.35 -6.56
C ARG A 152 15.85 5.63 -6.28
N GLY A 153 15.48 6.90 -6.03
CA GLY A 153 14.11 7.31 -5.82
C GLY A 153 13.22 7.09 -7.05
N PHE A 154 13.71 7.42 -8.23
CA PHE A 154 13.01 7.16 -9.49
C PHE A 154 12.71 5.67 -9.66
N TYR A 155 13.70 4.79 -9.46
CA TYR A 155 13.48 3.34 -9.63
C TYR A 155 12.56 2.76 -8.57
N THR A 156 12.74 3.11 -7.30
CA THR A 156 11.91 2.58 -6.20
C THR A 156 10.46 3.04 -6.29
N SER A 157 10.20 4.21 -6.90
CA SER A 157 8.85 4.74 -7.07
C SER A 157 7.95 3.87 -7.96
N PHE A 158 8.52 3.06 -8.86
CA PHE A 158 7.75 2.12 -9.69
C PHE A 158 7.03 1.05 -8.88
N GLN A 159 7.46 0.79 -7.63
CA GLN A 159 6.71 -0.05 -6.71
C GLN A 159 5.29 0.52 -6.49
N SER A 160 5.17 1.78 -6.08
CA SER A 160 3.86 2.44 -5.89
C SER A 160 3.14 2.71 -7.22
N SER A 161 3.86 3.05 -8.30
CA SER A 161 3.25 3.27 -9.60
C SER A 161 2.58 2.00 -10.13
N SER A 162 3.18 0.83 -9.97
CA SER A 162 2.60 -0.43 -10.43
C SER A 162 1.29 -0.79 -9.73
N GLN A 163 1.11 -0.38 -8.48
CA GLN A 163 -0.14 -0.56 -7.74
C GLN A 163 -1.30 0.21 -8.36
N GLN A 164 -1.02 1.38 -8.97
CA GLN A 164 -2.04 2.20 -9.61
C GLN A 164 -2.67 1.52 -10.83
N VAL A 165 -1.95 0.61 -11.50
CA VAL A 165 -2.49 -0.16 -12.63
C VAL A 165 -3.63 -1.07 -12.15
N ALA A 166 -3.52 -1.69 -10.98
CA ALA A 166 -4.58 -2.51 -10.41
C ALA A 166 -5.83 -1.67 -10.07
N ILE A 167 -5.62 -0.50 -9.47
CA ILE A 167 -6.70 0.43 -9.12
C ILE A 167 -7.39 0.94 -10.39
N PHE A 168 -6.63 1.28 -11.42
CA PHE A 168 -7.15 1.70 -12.72
C PHE A 168 -8.05 0.63 -13.33
N VAL A 169 -7.58 -0.63 -13.41
CA VAL A 169 -8.37 -1.75 -13.94
C VAL A 169 -9.62 -2.01 -13.11
N ALA A 170 -9.50 -2.01 -11.79
CA ALA A 170 -10.63 -2.22 -10.89
C ALA A 170 -11.67 -1.09 -10.99
N SER A 171 -11.22 0.15 -11.15
CA SER A 171 -12.11 1.32 -11.33
C SER A 171 -12.87 1.25 -12.67
N ILE A 172 -12.20 0.86 -13.76
CA ILE A 172 -12.85 0.63 -15.05
C ILE A 172 -13.91 -0.49 -14.93
N LEU A 173 -13.56 -1.62 -14.32
CA LEU A 173 -14.51 -2.72 -14.14
C LEU A 173 -15.73 -2.27 -13.32
N GLY A 174 -15.50 -1.52 -12.25
CA GLY A 174 -16.57 -0.97 -11.42
C GLY A 174 -17.44 0.02 -12.18
N TYR A 175 -16.83 0.90 -12.98
CA TYR A 175 -17.55 1.86 -13.84
C TYR A 175 -18.42 1.13 -14.87
N LEU A 176 -17.84 0.21 -15.64
CA LEU A 176 -18.58 -0.57 -16.63
C LEU A 176 -19.72 -1.38 -16.01
N LEU A 177 -19.48 -1.96 -14.83
CA LEU A 177 -20.50 -2.72 -14.12
C LEU A 177 -21.68 -1.82 -13.71
N SER A 178 -21.41 -0.59 -13.27
CA SER A 178 -22.45 0.38 -12.88
C SER A 178 -23.23 0.95 -14.07
N GLU A 179 -22.69 0.91 -15.29
CA GLU A 179 -23.38 1.28 -16.52
C GLU A 179 -24.29 0.15 -17.03
N VAL A 180 -23.83 -1.11 -16.91
CA VAL A 180 -24.53 -2.27 -17.50
C VAL A 180 -25.59 -2.85 -16.55
N MET A 181 -25.39 -2.74 -15.23
CA MET A 181 -26.26 -3.36 -14.22
C MET A 181 -26.98 -2.32 -13.35
N PRO A 182 -28.29 -2.52 -13.06
CA PRO A 182 -29.00 -1.70 -12.07
C PRO A 182 -28.30 -1.72 -10.70
N ALA A 183 -28.31 -0.59 -10.00
CA ALA A 183 -27.65 -0.42 -8.71
C ALA A 183 -28.07 -1.48 -7.67
N ASP A 184 -29.35 -1.86 -7.65
CA ASP A 184 -29.89 -2.89 -6.75
C ASP A 184 -29.29 -4.28 -7.06
N THR A 185 -29.11 -4.60 -8.33
CA THR A 185 -28.49 -5.84 -8.78
C THR A 185 -27.00 -5.89 -8.40
N VAL A 186 -26.30 -4.77 -8.61
CA VAL A 186 -24.89 -4.64 -8.17
C VAL A 186 -24.80 -4.80 -6.66
N ALA A 187 -25.69 -4.17 -5.89
CA ALA A 187 -25.69 -4.28 -4.41
C ALA A 187 -26.06 -5.70 -3.94
N ALA A 188 -26.93 -6.41 -4.64
CA ALA A 188 -27.38 -7.75 -4.25
C ALA A 188 -26.27 -8.81 -4.49
N TRP A 189 -25.67 -8.84 -5.69
CA TRP A 189 -24.69 -9.86 -6.04
C TRP A 189 -23.61 -9.41 -7.03
N GLY A 190 -23.89 -8.39 -7.88
CA GLY A 190 -23.03 -7.96 -8.99
C GLY A 190 -21.64 -7.52 -8.53
N TRP A 191 -21.51 -7.04 -7.30
CA TRP A 191 -20.22 -6.69 -6.68
C TRP A 191 -19.21 -7.86 -6.62
N ARG A 192 -19.69 -9.12 -6.75
CA ARG A 192 -18.82 -10.31 -6.80
C ARG A 192 -18.11 -10.48 -8.14
N ILE A 193 -18.66 -9.92 -9.23
CA ILE A 193 -18.09 -10.08 -10.58
C ILE A 193 -16.62 -9.64 -10.64
N PRO A 194 -16.23 -8.45 -10.16
CA PRO A 194 -14.82 -8.06 -10.12
C PRO A 194 -13.94 -9.01 -9.29
N PHE A 195 -14.45 -9.60 -8.20
CA PHE A 195 -13.71 -10.61 -7.44
C PHE A 195 -13.53 -11.90 -8.23
N PHE A 196 -14.52 -12.33 -9.03
CA PHE A 196 -14.36 -13.46 -9.95
C PHE A 196 -13.33 -13.17 -11.04
N VAL A 197 -13.27 -11.92 -11.55
CA VAL A 197 -12.19 -11.48 -12.44
C VAL A 197 -10.83 -11.62 -11.75
N GLY A 198 -10.73 -11.19 -10.48
CA GLY A 198 -9.54 -11.42 -9.65
C GLY A 198 -9.14 -12.89 -9.59
N CYS A 199 -10.10 -13.78 -9.33
CA CYS A 199 -9.86 -15.23 -9.32
C CYS A 199 -9.33 -15.76 -10.67
N LEU A 200 -9.81 -15.23 -11.80
CA LEU A 200 -9.33 -15.61 -13.14
C LEU A 200 -7.92 -15.11 -13.44
N ILE A 201 -7.49 -14.00 -12.82
CA ILE A 201 -6.13 -13.45 -12.98
C ILE A 201 -5.09 -14.28 -12.21
N ILE A 202 -5.48 -14.98 -11.13
CA ILE A 202 -4.56 -15.77 -10.30
C ILE A 202 -3.71 -16.76 -11.10
N PRO A 203 -4.26 -17.62 -12.00
CA PRO A 203 -3.46 -18.56 -12.79
C PRO A 203 -2.43 -17.85 -13.67
N LEU A 204 -2.78 -16.68 -14.24
CA LEU A 204 -1.87 -15.89 -15.06
C LEU A 204 -0.67 -15.38 -14.26
N ILE A 205 -0.93 -14.79 -13.07
CA ILE A 205 0.14 -14.29 -12.18
C ILE A 205 1.00 -15.46 -11.68
N PHE A 206 0.39 -16.61 -11.36
CA PHE A 206 1.11 -17.81 -10.96
C PHE A 206 2.05 -18.30 -12.06
N PHE A 207 1.60 -18.30 -13.32
CA PHE A 207 2.43 -18.64 -14.47
C PHE A 207 3.59 -17.66 -14.63
N LEU A 208 3.33 -16.34 -14.55
CA LEU A 208 4.36 -15.30 -14.62
C LEU A 208 5.41 -15.46 -13.50
N ARG A 209 4.99 -15.75 -12.27
CA ARG A 209 5.91 -15.95 -11.13
C ARG A 209 6.73 -17.23 -11.23
N ARG A 210 6.24 -18.25 -11.90
CA ARG A 210 7.01 -19.47 -12.18
C ARG A 210 8.20 -19.21 -13.12
N THR A 211 8.14 -18.18 -13.96
CA THR A 211 9.23 -17.80 -14.87
C THR A 211 10.26 -16.86 -14.24
N LEU A 212 10.06 -16.42 -12.99
CA LEU A 212 11.06 -15.62 -12.27
C LEU A 212 12.32 -16.46 -12.03
N GLU A 213 13.48 -15.85 -12.25
CA GLU A 213 14.76 -16.41 -11.85
C GLU A 213 15.05 -16.04 -10.38
N GLU A 214 15.79 -16.90 -9.69
CA GLU A 214 16.24 -16.58 -8.33
C GLU A 214 17.29 -15.47 -8.37
N THR A 215 17.30 -14.61 -7.35
CA THR A 215 18.19 -13.45 -7.34
C THR A 215 19.64 -13.86 -7.11
N PRO A 216 20.62 -13.25 -7.83
CA PRO A 216 22.04 -13.51 -7.60
C PRO A 216 22.46 -13.26 -6.15
N ALA A 217 21.85 -12.28 -5.49
CA ALA A 217 22.09 -11.96 -4.09
C ALA A 217 21.70 -13.13 -3.16
N PHE A 218 20.55 -13.78 -3.42
CA PHE A 218 20.13 -14.95 -2.67
C PHE A 218 21.07 -16.15 -2.90
N LEU A 219 21.45 -16.40 -4.16
CA LEU A 219 22.37 -17.49 -4.52
C LEU A 219 23.77 -17.31 -3.93
N ALA A 220 24.20 -16.07 -3.68
CA ALA A 220 25.48 -15.76 -3.07
C ALA A 220 25.48 -15.87 -1.54
N MET A 221 24.31 -15.98 -0.89
CA MET A 221 24.20 -16.10 0.56
C MET A 221 24.68 -17.46 1.06
N LYS A 222 25.71 -17.48 1.91
CA LYS A 222 26.20 -18.70 2.56
C LYS A 222 25.37 -19.17 3.74
N LYS A 223 24.60 -18.27 4.37
CA LYS A 223 23.74 -18.55 5.52
C LYS A 223 22.46 -17.72 5.42
N HIS A 224 21.33 -18.35 5.63
CA HIS A 224 20.02 -17.69 5.62
C HIS A 224 19.56 -17.41 7.06
N PRO A 225 19.07 -16.20 7.38
CA PRO A 225 18.66 -15.87 8.73
C PRO A 225 17.43 -16.69 9.15
N THR A 226 17.34 -17.01 10.43
CA THR A 226 16.16 -17.64 11.03
C THR A 226 15.11 -16.58 11.38
N ALA A 227 13.83 -16.99 11.60
CA ALA A 227 12.78 -16.08 12.02
C ALA A 227 13.13 -15.34 13.33
N SER A 228 13.82 -16.01 14.26
CA SER A 228 14.27 -15.40 15.51
C SER A 228 15.36 -14.35 15.30
N GLU A 229 16.32 -14.61 14.40
CA GLU A 229 17.36 -13.63 14.04
C GLU A 229 16.75 -12.41 13.35
N VAL A 230 15.78 -12.60 12.47
CA VAL A 230 15.02 -11.51 11.81
C VAL A 230 14.28 -10.66 12.84
N PHE A 231 13.57 -11.29 13.76
CA PHE A 231 12.85 -10.59 14.83
C PHE A 231 13.79 -9.86 15.79
N ALA A 232 14.87 -10.52 16.23
CA ALA A 232 15.89 -9.91 17.08
C ALA A 232 16.53 -8.69 16.40
N SER A 233 16.82 -8.79 15.09
CA SER A 233 17.38 -7.68 14.31
C SER A 233 16.39 -6.51 14.20
N ALA A 234 15.11 -6.78 13.98
CA ALA A 234 14.08 -5.74 13.95
C ALA A 234 13.93 -5.05 15.31
N LEU A 235 13.98 -5.81 16.42
CA LEU A 235 13.96 -5.27 17.79
C LEU A 235 15.21 -4.43 18.07
N ALA A 236 16.38 -4.88 17.68
CA ALA A 236 17.61 -4.12 17.84
C ALA A 236 17.59 -2.77 17.11
N ASN A 237 16.89 -2.71 15.96
CA ASN A 237 16.75 -1.53 15.13
C ASN A 237 15.37 -0.82 15.27
N TRP A 238 14.67 -1.02 16.38
CA TRP A 238 13.30 -0.54 16.60
C TRP A 238 13.11 0.97 16.33
N ARG A 239 14.12 1.81 16.65
CA ARG A 239 14.09 3.26 16.39
C ARG A 239 13.98 3.55 14.90
N ILE A 240 14.72 2.83 14.06
CA ILE A 240 14.67 2.97 12.60
C ILE A 240 13.31 2.50 12.08
N VAL A 241 12.79 1.39 12.61
CA VAL A 241 11.46 0.88 12.25
C VAL A 241 10.37 1.90 12.59
N ILE A 242 10.38 2.49 13.79
CA ILE A 242 9.39 3.50 14.19
C ILE A 242 9.50 4.79 13.36
N LEU A 243 10.72 5.30 13.14
CA LEU A 243 10.91 6.49 12.30
C LEU A 243 10.50 6.22 10.84
N GLY A 244 10.84 5.05 10.31
CA GLY A 244 10.42 4.62 8.99
C GLY A 244 8.89 4.47 8.89
N MET A 245 8.25 3.90 9.92
CA MET A 245 6.80 3.83 10.04
C MET A 245 6.18 5.24 10.01
N MET A 246 6.69 6.17 10.82
CA MET A 246 6.16 7.53 10.88
C MET A 246 6.30 8.27 9.53
N ILE A 247 7.40 8.07 8.79
CA ILE A 247 7.55 8.62 7.42
C ILE A 247 6.50 7.98 6.49
N ALA A 248 6.24 6.69 6.61
CA ALA A 248 5.30 5.97 5.74
C ALA A 248 3.82 6.25 6.05
N ILE A 249 3.48 6.74 7.25
CA ILE A 249 2.09 6.98 7.68
C ILE A 249 1.36 7.93 6.72
N LEU A 250 1.95 9.05 6.35
CA LEU A 250 1.30 10.01 5.44
C LEU A 250 1.02 9.38 4.08
N THR A 251 1.98 8.60 3.54
CA THR A 251 1.77 7.87 2.28
C THR A 251 0.59 6.91 2.37
N THR A 252 0.60 6.03 3.38
CA THR A 252 -0.42 4.98 3.50
C THR A 252 -1.79 5.59 3.79
N THR A 253 -1.87 6.56 4.69
CA THR A 253 -3.14 7.23 5.04
C THR A 253 -3.74 7.95 3.84
N THR A 254 -2.94 8.73 3.10
CA THR A 254 -3.41 9.42 1.90
C THR A 254 -3.80 8.44 0.81
N PHE A 255 -3.02 7.38 0.58
CA PHE A 255 -3.35 6.32 -0.38
C PHE A 255 -4.72 5.71 -0.11
N TYR A 256 -4.97 5.23 1.12
CA TYR A 256 -6.24 4.61 1.45
C TYR A 256 -7.41 5.59 1.44
N PHE A 257 -7.17 6.87 1.69
CA PHE A 257 -8.20 7.89 1.55
C PHE A 257 -8.56 8.09 0.08
N VAL A 258 -7.60 8.44 -0.78
CA VAL A 258 -7.87 8.82 -2.18
C VAL A 258 -8.24 7.64 -3.08
N THR A 259 -7.84 6.41 -2.73
CA THR A 259 -8.10 5.24 -3.59
C THR A 259 -9.22 4.35 -3.04
N VAL A 260 -9.19 4.03 -1.75
CA VAL A 260 -10.09 3.03 -1.16
C VAL A 260 -11.35 3.68 -0.59
N TYR A 261 -11.22 4.83 0.06
CA TYR A 261 -12.34 5.49 0.73
C TYR A 261 -13.12 6.44 -0.18
N THR A 262 -12.48 7.10 -1.14
CA THR A 262 -13.11 8.10 -2.03
C THR A 262 -14.39 7.59 -2.72
N PRO A 263 -14.47 6.36 -3.27
CA PRO A 263 -15.71 5.87 -3.85
C PRO A 263 -16.87 5.80 -2.85
N THR A 264 -16.58 5.31 -1.63
CA THR A 264 -17.58 5.27 -0.55
C THR A 264 -17.93 6.67 -0.06
N PHE A 265 -16.93 7.53 0.17
CA PHE A 265 -17.13 8.93 0.60
C PHE A 265 -17.98 9.71 -0.40
N GLY A 266 -17.66 9.61 -1.69
CA GLY A 266 -18.42 10.25 -2.78
C GLY A 266 -19.90 9.83 -2.78
N LYS A 267 -20.16 8.52 -2.70
CA LYS A 267 -21.51 7.97 -2.75
C LYS A 267 -22.30 8.19 -1.44
N THR A 268 -21.72 7.82 -0.30
CA THR A 268 -22.48 7.75 0.97
C THR A 268 -22.54 9.09 1.69
N VAL A 269 -21.44 9.87 1.67
CA VAL A 269 -21.30 11.13 2.41
C VAL A 269 -21.67 12.34 1.53
N LEU A 270 -21.11 12.40 0.32
CA LEU A 270 -21.31 13.53 -0.59
C LEU A 270 -22.58 13.37 -1.44
N LYS A 271 -23.17 12.17 -1.49
CA LYS A 271 -24.38 11.85 -2.28
C LYS A 271 -24.21 12.08 -3.79
N LEU A 272 -22.99 11.94 -4.30
CA LEU A 272 -22.67 11.97 -5.72
C LEU A 272 -22.99 10.62 -6.38
N SER A 273 -23.03 10.60 -7.72
CA SER A 273 -23.24 9.35 -8.46
C SER A 273 -22.09 8.36 -8.25
N THR A 274 -22.39 7.07 -8.35
CA THR A 274 -21.34 6.03 -8.28
C THR A 274 -20.34 6.18 -9.42
N GLN A 275 -20.83 6.55 -10.62
CA GLN A 275 -20.01 6.79 -11.80
C GLN A 275 -19.03 7.95 -11.58
N ASP A 276 -19.50 9.08 -11.02
CA ASP A 276 -18.64 10.23 -10.70
C ASP A 276 -17.50 9.85 -9.74
N ALA A 277 -17.84 9.15 -8.66
CA ALA A 277 -16.86 8.75 -7.66
C ALA A 277 -15.81 7.78 -8.24
N LEU A 278 -16.24 6.86 -9.12
CA LEU A 278 -15.35 5.92 -9.82
C LEU A 278 -14.47 6.61 -10.84
N LEU A 279 -15.04 7.51 -11.63
CA LEU A 279 -14.28 8.27 -12.62
C LEU A 279 -13.19 9.10 -11.95
N VAL A 280 -13.49 9.74 -10.82
CA VAL A 280 -12.48 10.44 -10.02
C VAL A 280 -11.39 9.48 -9.56
N THR A 281 -11.73 8.31 -9.01
CA THR A 281 -10.73 7.34 -8.55
C THR A 281 -9.87 6.80 -9.70
N LEU A 282 -10.46 6.60 -10.88
CA LEU A 282 -9.73 6.22 -12.08
C LEU A 282 -8.71 7.30 -12.48
N LEU A 283 -9.13 8.57 -12.50
CA LEU A 283 -8.22 9.69 -12.82
C LEU A 283 -7.13 9.86 -11.77
N VAL A 284 -7.45 9.64 -10.49
CA VAL A 284 -6.47 9.59 -9.39
C VAL A 284 -5.43 8.50 -9.65
N ALA A 285 -5.84 7.28 -10.03
CA ALA A 285 -4.90 6.20 -10.32
C ALA A 285 -3.97 6.54 -11.49
N VAL A 286 -4.51 7.13 -12.56
CA VAL A 286 -3.71 7.58 -13.71
C VAL A 286 -2.68 8.63 -13.28
N THR A 287 -3.09 9.66 -12.55
CA THR A 287 -2.18 10.73 -12.13
C THR A 287 -1.15 10.24 -11.11
N ASN A 288 -1.53 9.38 -10.18
CA ASN A 288 -0.61 8.76 -9.22
C ASN A 288 0.46 7.92 -9.91
N PHE A 289 0.12 7.20 -11.00
CA PHE A 289 1.10 6.45 -11.79
C PHE A 289 2.25 7.34 -12.25
N PHE A 290 1.97 8.59 -12.64
CA PHE A 290 2.99 9.55 -13.10
C PHE A 290 3.62 10.35 -11.94
N TRP A 291 2.85 10.76 -10.92
CA TRP A 291 3.39 11.56 -9.82
C TRP A 291 4.41 10.79 -8.95
N ASN A 292 4.28 9.47 -8.81
CA ASN A 292 5.25 8.68 -8.06
C ASN A 292 6.68 8.78 -8.66
N PRO A 293 6.92 8.48 -9.96
CA PRO A 293 8.25 8.63 -10.56
C PRO A 293 8.75 10.08 -10.58
N VAL A 294 7.85 11.05 -10.77
CA VAL A 294 8.20 12.49 -10.72
C VAL A 294 8.70 12.84 -9.32
N GLY A 295 8.01 12.43 -8.27
CA GLY A 295 8.43 12.68 -6.89
C GLY A 295 9.76 11.98 -6.56
N GLY A 296 9.93 10.73 -7.00
CA GLY A 296 11.19 9.99 -6.86
C GLY A 296 12.35 10.71 -7.53
N ALA A 297 12.19 11.08 -8.80
CA ALA A 297 13.22 11.81 -9.56
C ALA A 297 13.51 13.21 -8.99
N LEU A 298 12.47 13.93 -8.55
CA LEU A 298 12.63 15.22 -7.90
C LEU A 298 13.49 15.09 -6.64
N SER A 299 13.18 14.11 -5.82
CA SER A 299 13.91 13.86 -4.57
C SER A 299 15.35 13.36 -4.78
N ASP A 300 15.63 12.71 -5.91
CA ASP A 300 17.00 12.34 -6.32
C ASP A 300 17.84 13.59 -6.60
N ARG A 301 17.23 14.69 -7.10
CA ARG A 301 17.91 15.94 -7.47
C ARG A 301 18.07 16.91 -6.31
N ILE A 302 16.98 17.17 -5.57
CA ILE A 302 16.97 18.22 -4.51
C ILE A 302 17.09 17.66 -3.09
N GLY A 303 17.15 16.33 -2.95
CA GLY A 303 17.24 15.63 -1.67
C GLY A 303 15.89 15.18 -1.14
N ARG A 304 15.90 14.17 -0.26
CA ARG A 304 14.68 13.56 0.33
C ARG A 304 13.97 14.51 1.30
N LYS A 305 14.74 15.13 2.21
CA LYS A 305 14.21 15.98 3.30
C LYS A 305 13.32 17.12 2.79
N PRO A 306 13.76 18.00 1.87
CA PRO A 306 12.95 19.14 1.44
C PRO A 306 11.64 18.68 0.79
N VAL A 307 11.65 17.62 -0.02
CA VAL A 307 10.43 17.13 -0.66
C VAL A 307 9.44 16.56 0.37
N LEU A 308 9.91 15.69 1.28
CA LEU A 308 9.06 15.10 2.33
C LEU A 308 8.43 16.19 3.21
N ILE A 309 9.23 17.16 3.69
CA ILE A 309 8.73 18.21 4.57
C ILE A 309 7.76 19.14 3.83
N THR A 310 8.09 19.58 2.61
CA THR A 310 7.22 20.48 1.85
C THR A 310 5.85 19.87 1.60
N ILE A 311 5.81 18.63 1.11
CA ILE A 311 4.53 17.95 0.84
C ILE A 311 3.75 17.69 2.14
N ALA A 312 4.42 17.30 3.21
CA ALA A 312 3.76 17.09 4.50
C ALA A 312 3.20 18.41 5.09
N CYS A 313 3.92 19.52 4.96
CA CYS A 313 3.42 20.84 5.37
C CYS A 313 2.22 21.29 4.52
N LEU A 314 2.27 21.09 3.20
CA LEU A 314 1.12 21.37 2.34
C LEU A 314 -0.09 20.53 2.75
N SER A 315 0.09 19.22 2.97
CA SER A 315 -0.99 18.34 3.43
C SER A 315 -1.54 18.78 4.79
N LEU A 316 -0.67 19.13 5.74
CA LEU A 316 -1.07 19.60 7.07
C LEU A 316 -1.95 20.86 7.01
N VAL A 317 -1.62 21.81 6.12
CA VAL A 317 -2.34 23.09 6.06
C VAL A 317 -3.61 22.97 5.22
N THR A 318 -3.64 22.13 4.18
CA THR A 318 -4.72 22.14 3.19
C THR A 318 -5.72 21.01 3.34
N ALA A 319 -5.42 19.91 4.08
CA ALA A 319 -6.28 18.74 4.10
C ALA A 319 -7.70 19.03 4.61
N TYR A 320 -7.84 19.63 5.78
CA TYR A 320 -9.16 19.99 6.31
C TYR A 320 -9.84 21.11 5.52
N PRO A 321 -9.20 22.23 5.19
CA PRO A 321 -9.82 23.28 4.37
C PRO A 321 -10.34 22.79 3.02
N ALA A 322 -9.59 21.93 2.33
CA ALA A 322 -10.00 21.39 1.05
C ALA A 322 -11.23 20.49 1.16
N LEU A 323 -11.26 19.59 2.17
CA LEU A 323 -12.46 18.78 2.43
C LEU A 323 -13.64 19.63 2.88
N HIS A 324 -13.43 20.65 3.70
CA HIS A 324 -14.48 21.57 4.11
C HIS A 324 -15.09 22.31 2.90
N TRP A 325 -14.24 22.80 1.98
CA TRP A 325 -14.71 23.40 0.73
C TRP A 325 -15.49 22.41 -0.16
N LEU A 326 -15.07 21.15 -0.21
CA LEU A 326 -15.75 20.10 -0.95
C LEU A 326 -17.15 19.81 -0.37
N VAL A 327 -17.24 19.61 0.94
CA VAL A 327 -18.51 19.21 1.59
C VAL A 327 -19.52 20.34 1.69
N ALA A 328 -19.09 21.62 1.63
CA ALA A 328 -19.98 22.77 1.65
C ALA A 328 -20.93 22.82 0.44
N ALA A 329 -20.49 22.36 -0.73
CA ALA A 329 -21.34 22.22 -1.93
C ALA A 329 -20.76 21.12 -2.83
N PRO A 330 -21.07 19.84 -2.59
CA PRO A 330 -20.48 18.71 -3.30
C PRO A 330 -20.84 18.73 -4.79
N THR A 331 -19.81 18.66 -5.65
CA THR A 331 -19.94 18.49 -7.09
C THR A 331 -18.82 17.59 -7.59
N PHE A 332 -19.01 16.96 -8.76
CA PHE A 332 -17.96 16.20 -9.44
C PHE A 332 -16.65 17.01 -9.58
N GLY A 333 -16.75 18.27 -10.06
CA GLY A 333 -15.57 19.11 -10.27
C GLY A 333 -14.80 19.43 -8.99
N LYS A 334 -15.50 19.65 -7.86
CA LYS A 334 -14.85 19.87 -6.56
C LYS A 334 -14.21 18.60 -6.02
N LEU A 335 -14.92 17.45 -6.11
CA LEU A 335 -14.33 16.17 -5.73
C LEU A 335 -13.07 15.90 -6.55
N LEU A 336 -13.15 16.06 -7.86
CA LEU A 336 -12.00 15.89 -8.74
C LEU A 336 -10.82 16.82 -8.36
N ALA A 337 -11.08 18.10 -8.11
CA ALA A 337 -10.03 19.06 -7.76
C ALA A 337 -9.32 18.70 -6.43
N VAL A 338 -10.09 18.32 -5.41
CA VAL A 338 -9.54 17.94 -4.09
C VAL A 338 -8.76 16.63 -4.20
N GLU A 339 -9.31 15.64 -4.90
CA GLU A 339 -8.65 14.35 -5.09
C GLU A 339 -7.40 14.45 -5.96
N MET A 340 -7.38 15.32 -6.99
CA MET A 340 -6.16 15.59 -7.77
C MET A 340 -5.08 16.28 -6.93
N MET A 341 -5.45 17.17 -6.01
CA MET A 341 -4.51 17.77 -5.07
C MET A 341 -3.91 16.69 -4.13
N PHE A 342 -4.74 15.83 -3.55
CA PHE A 342 -4.25 14.74 -2.70
C PHE A 342 -3.45 13.70 -3.51
N SER A 343 -3.82 13.43 -4.75
CA SER A 343 -3.08 12.58 -5.68
C SER A 343 -1.65 13.12 -5.90
N PHE A 344 -1.52 14.41 -6.14
CA PHE A 344 -0.21 15.05 -6.24
C PHE A 344 0.61 14.89 -4.95
N TYR A 345 0.01 15.14 -3.78
CA TYR A 345 0.69 14.96 -2.49
C TYR A 345 1.10 13.51 -2.28
N PHE A 346 0.19 12.57 -2.50
CA PHE A 346 0.48 11.15 -2.39
C PHE A 346 1.64 10.74 -3.30
N GLY A 347 1.55 11.02 -4.60
CA GLY A 347 2.53 10.55 -5.57
C GLY A 347 3.92 11.10 -5.32
N VAL A 348 4.04 12.42 -5.10
CA VAL A 348 5.35 13.05 -4.85
C VAL A 348 5.95 12.59 -3.52
N TYR A 349 5.13 12.51 -2.47
CA TYR A 349 5.60 12.05 -1.16
C TYR A 349 5.96 10.56 -1.19
N SER A 350 5.12 9.69 -1.77
CA SER A 350 5.34 8.25 -1.85
C SER A 350 6.60 7.90 -2.64
N GLY A 351 6.78 8.49 -3.83
CA GLY A 351 7.97 8.28 -4.64
C GLY A 351 9.26 8.66 -3.90
N THR A 352 9.20 9.74 -3.10
CA THR A 352 10.33 10.18 -2.26
C THR A 352 10.54 9.24 -1.07
N MET A 353 9.47 8.84 -0.39
CA MET A 353 9.47 8.05 0.83
C MET A 353 10.10 6.67 0.61
N LEU A 354 9.78 6.00 -0.50
CA LEU A 354 10.35 4.68 -0.81
C LEU A 354 11.87 4.72 -0.92
N GLY A 355 12.42 5.72 -1.62
CA GLY A 355 13.86 5.95 -1.69
C GLY A 355 14.45 6.26 -0.31
N ALA A 356 13.80 7.12 0.46
CA ALA A 356 14.23 7.51 1.80
C ALA A 356 14.29 6.30 2.74
N LEU A 357 13.27 5.43 2.75
CA LEU A 357 13.25 4.24 3.60
C LEU A 357 14.38 3.27 3.27
N VAL A 358 14.70 3.07 1.98
CA VAL A 358 15.81 2.21 1.58
C VAL A 358 17.15 2.78 2.07
N GLU A 359 17.31 4.10 2.10
CA GLU A 359 18.54 4.80 2.46
C GLU A 359 18.80 4.83 3.97
N ILE A 360 17.73 4.93 4.80
CA ILE A 360 17.89 5.02 6.26
C ILE A 360 18.08 3.66 6.92
N VAL A 361 17.74 2.56 6.24
CA VAL A 361 17.88 1.21 6.81
C VAL A 361 19.22 0.59 6.43
N PRO A 362 20.00 0.08 7.42
CA PRO A 362 21.28 -0.61 7.18
C PRO A 362 21.11 -1.78 6.21
N ALA A 363 22.14 -2.01 5.36
CA ALA A 363 22.06 -2.97 4.26
C ALA A 363 21.72 -4.40 4.72
N HIS A 364 22.29 -4.85 5.85
CA HIS A 364 22.13 -6.21 6.38
C HIS A 364 20.73 -6.52 6.95
N VAL A 365 19.92 -5.48 7.25
CA VAL A 365 18.55 -5.62 7.78
C VAL A 365 17.53 -4.89 6.93
N ARG A 366 17.93 -4.43 5.75
CA ARG A 366 17.16 -3.49 4.92
C ARG A 366 15.78 -4.02 4.57
N THR A 367 15.69 -5.22 4.04
CA THR A 367 14.39 -5.78 3.63
C THR A 367 13.44 -5.94 4.83
N THR A 368 13.93 -6.50 5.93
CA THR A 368 13.12 -6.76 7.12
C THR A 368 12.63 -5.46 7.78
N CYS A 369 13.53 -4.53 8.09
CA CYS A 369 13.16 -3.29 8.77
C CYS A 369 12.31 -2.39 7.88
N PHE A 370 12.59 -2.34 6.57
CA PHE A 370 11.75 -1.63 5.60
C PHE A 370 10.33 -2.22 5.57
N SER A 371 10.22 -3.54 5.34
CA SER A 371 8.92 -4.22 5.28
C SER A 371 8.12 -4.06 6.56
N LEU A 372 8.76 -4.20 7.71
CA LEU A 372 8.10 -4.05 9.01
C LEU A 372 7.63 -2.61 9.25
N ALA A 373 8.46 -1.60 8.97
CA ALA A 373 8.10 -0.19 9.10
C ALA A 373 6.89 0.16 8.22
N PHE A 374 6.89 -0.26 6.96
CA PHE A 374 5.80 -0.01 6.04
C PHE A 374 4.54 -0.83 6.40
N ALA A 375 4.69 -2.10 6.76
CA ALA A 375 3.58 -2.95 7.18
C ALA A 375 2.87 -2.41 8.43
N LEU A 376 3.63 -1.91 9.42
CA LEU A 376 3.06 -1.24 10.60
C LEU A 376 2.33 0.06 10.22
N ALA A 377 2.91 0.90 9.36
CA ALA A 377 2.25 2.12 8.88
C ALA A 377 0.94 1.80 8.14
N ALA A 378 0.98 0.82 7.24
CA ALA A 378 -0.18 0.40 6.47
C ALA A 378 -1.25 -0.24 7.36
N ALA A 379 -0.87 -1.11 8.30
CA ALA A 379 -1.81 -1.82 9.17
C ALA A 379 -2.45 -0.92 10.22
N LEU A 380 -1.67 -0.07 10.88
CA LEU A 380 -2.16 0.73 12.01
C LEU A 380 -2.84 2.03 11.56
N PHE A 381 -2.43 2.60 10.42
CA PHE A 381 -2.91 3.90 9.96
C PHE A 381 -3.54 3.85 8.57
N GLY A 382 -2.88 3.23 7.59
CA GLY A 382 -3.36 3.21 6.21
C GLY A 382 -4.72 2.54 6.08
N THR A 383 -4.80 1.24 6.30
CA THR A 383 -6.05 0.47 6.19
C THR A 383 -7.09 0.82 7.24
N PHE A 384 -6.67 1.46 8.33
CA PHE A 384 -7.57 2.02 9.34
C PHE A 384 -8.25 3.32 8.85
N THR A 385 -7.71 4.00 7.83
CA THR A 385 -8.21 5.29 7.34
C THR A 385 -9.70 5.29 6.97
N PRO A 386 -10.25 4.31 6.22
CA PRO A 386 -11.69 4.27 5.94
C PRO A 386 -12.55 4.17 7.19
N PHE A 387 -12.12 3.33 8.16
CA PHE A 387 -12.80 3.20 9.46
C PHE A 387 -12.72 4.51 10.25
N ALA A 388 -11.51 5.07 10.42
CA ALA A 388 -11.28 6.31 11.14
C ALA A 388 -12.06 7.48 10.53
N SER A 389 -12.09 7.58 9.19
CA SER A 389 -12.82 8.62 8.47
C SER A 389 -14.33 8.51 8.69
N THR A 390 -14.89 7.31 8.57
CA THR A 390 -16.31 7.07 8.81
C THR A 390 -16.69 7.33 10.27
N TRP A 391 -15.87 6.85 11.21
CA TRP A 391 -16.08 7.06 12.65
C TRP A 391 -15.99 8.55 13.05
N LEU A 392 -15.02 9.28 12.50
CA LEU A 392 -14.90 10.73 12.75
C LEU A 392 -16.12 11.50 12.28
N ILE A 393 -16.62 11.20 11.06
CA ILE A 393 -17.84 11.84 10.53
C ILE A 393 -19.03 11.54 11.44
N GLU A 394 -19.23 10.28 11.82
CA GLU A 394 -20.34 9.88 12.70
C GLU A 394 -20.24 10.54 14.07
N ARG A 395 -19.04 10.62 14.65
CA ARG A 395 -18.85 11.15 16.00
C ARG A 395 -18.92 12.67 16.08
N THR A 396 -18.45 13.37 15.06
CA THR A 396 -18.38 14.84 15.04
C THR A 396 -19.55 15.51 14.34
N GLY A 397 -20.26 14.76 13.47
CA GLY A 397 -21.26 15.32 12.54
C GLY A 397 -20.65 16.13 11.38
N ASP A 398 -19.34 16.35 11.39
CA ASP A 398 -18.63 17.11 10.36
C ASP A 398 -18.11 16.19 9.25
N LYS A 399 -18.63 16.34 8.05
CA LYS A 399 -18.23 15.57 6.86
C LYS A 399 -16.79 15.83 6.40
N ALA A 400 -16.18 16.95 6.84
CA ALA A 400 -14.78 17.29 6.55
C ALA A 400 -13.79 16.72 7.56
N SER A 401 -14.27 16.14 8.66
CA SER A 401 -13.44 15.61 9.76
C SER A 401 -12.36 14.60 9.37
N PRO A 402 -12.46 13.81 8.28
CA PRO A 402 -11.34 13.01 7.78
C PRO A 402 -10.07 13.81 7.48
N GLY A 403 -10.21 15.12 7.22
CA GLY A 403 -9.08 16.04 7.07
C GLY A 403 -8.18 16.10 8.29
N PHE A 404 -8.72 16.00 9.50
CA PHE A 404 -7.93 15.96 10.74
C PHE A 404 -7.07 14.69 10.82
N TRP A 405 -7.56 13.57 10.31
CA TRP A 405 -6.79 12.33 10.24
C TRP A 405 -5.59 12.46 9.29
N LEU A 406 -5.80 13.07 8.12
CA LEU A 406 -4.73 13.36 7.16
C LEU A 406 -3.73 14.37 7.72
N MET A 407 -4.18 15.42 8.44
CA MET A 407 -3.32 16.40 9.11
C MET A 407 -2.46 15.74 10.20
N PHE A 408 -3.02 14.83 10.98
CA PHE A 408 -2.30 14.05 11.98
C PHE A 408 -1.19 13.21 11.34
N ALA A 409 -1.50 12.51 10.24
CA ALA A 409 -0.53 11.74 9.48
C ALA A 409 0.61 12.63 8.93
N ALA A 410 0.27 13.82 8.43
CA ALA A 410 1.23 14.79 7.93
C ALA A 410 2.18 15.29 9.03
N LEU A 411 1.64 15.58 10.21
CA LEU A 411 2.43 16.00 11.38
C LEU A 411 3.47 14.94 11.77
N LEU A 412 3.07 13.66 11.81
CA LEU A 412 3.99 12.56 12.09
C LEU A 412 5.09 12.45 11.02
N GLY A 413 4.73 12.64 9.75
CA GLY A 413 5.69 12.68 8.63
C GLY A 413 6.72 13.81 8.78
N ILE A 414 6.30 15.02 9.17
CA ILE A 414 7.19 16.17 9.41
C ILE A 414 8.17 15.87 10.56
N ILE A 415 7.66 15.35 11.68
CA ILE A 415 8.48 15.00 12.86
C ILE A 415 9.54 13.98 12.47
N ALA A 416 9.13 12.91 11.77
CA ALA A 416 10.04 11.84 11.38
C ALA A 416 11.09 12.30 10.37
N ALA A 417 10.69 13.01 9.29
CA ALA A 417 11.62 13.53 8.29
C ALA A 417 12.61 14.53 8.91
N SER A 418 12.16 15.38 9.83
CA SER A 418 13.03 16.32 10.56
C SER A 418 14.02 15.60 11.47
N THR A 419 13.63 14.48 12.07
CA THR A 419 14.48 13.69 12.98
C THR A 419 15.51 12.88 12.21
N VAL A 420 15.10 12.19 11.14
CA VAL A 420 15.98 11.34 10.34
C VAL A 420 17.05 12.12 9.60
N TYR A 421 16.70 13.30 9.07
CA TYR A 421 17.61 14.15 8.30
C TYR A 421 18.15 15.34 9.12
N ARG A 422 18.63 15.10 10.34
CA ARG A 422 19.34 16.11 11.14
C ARG A 422 20.71 16.39 10.53
N GLY A 423 20.98 17.66 10.18
CA GLY A 423 22.28 18.12 9.67
C GLY A 423 22.49 17.93 8.16
N GLY A 424 22.19 18.96 7.37
CA GLY A 424 22.68 19.12 5.99
C GLY A 424 22.09 18.19 4.91
N GLY A 425 20.95 17.54 5.16
CA GLY A 425 20.22 16.79 4.12
C GLY A 425 20.72 15.37 3.83
N LYS A 426 21.80 14.92 4.45
CA LYS A 426 22.18 13.49 4.46
C LYS A 426 21.48 12.79 5.61
N ALA A 427 20.94 11.58 5.36
CA ALA A 427 20.48 10.72 6.44
C ALA A 427 21.62 10.55 7.45
N VAL A 428 21.37 10.80 8.74
CA VAL A 428 22.35 10.52 9.77
C VAL A 428 22.54 9.02 9.77
N PRO A 429 23.74 8.48 9.45
CA PRO A 429 23.98 7.06 9.57
C PRO A 429 23.93 6.73 11.06
N THR A 430 22.80 6.25 11.53
CA THR A 430 22.64 5.90 12.94
C THR A 430 23.42 4.65 13.31
N TYR A 431 24.16 4.04 12.38
CA TYR A 431 24.77 2.74 12.67
C TYR A 431 26.04 2.32 11.87
N ASP A 432 26.68 3.19 11.10
CA ASP A 432 28.00 2.81 10.50
C ASP A 432 29.16 2.84 11.52
N ALA A 433 28.88 3.17 12.79
CA ALA A 433 29.90 3.30 13.83
C ALA A 433 30.09 2.04 14.71
N VAL A 434 29.37 0.93 14.48
CA VAL A 434 29.43 -0.25 15.37
C VAL A 434 29.70 -1.59 14.64
N ALA A 435 30.10 -1.59 13.40
CA ALA A 435 30.47 -2.83 12.73
C ALA A 435 31.82 -2.72 11.99
N GLU A 436 32.88 -2.32 12.65
CA GLU A 436 34.17 -2.90 12.32
C GLU A 436 34.21 -4.30 12.94
N PRO A 437 34.40 -5.37 12.16
CA PRO A 437 34.69 -6.65 12.75
C PRO A 437 36.03 -6.49 13.49
N VAL A 438 36.01 -6.80 14.78
CA VAL A 438 37.24 -7.02 15.55
C VAL A 438 38.07 -8.04 14.76
N ALA A 439 39.00 -7.52 13.98
CA ALA A 439 40.02 -8.30 13.34
C ALA A 439 40.91 -8.88 14.47
N GLY A 440 41.05 -10.15 14.45
CA GLY A 440 41.61 -11.04 15.41
C GLY A 440 42.82 -10.57 16.21
N ARG A 441 42.79 -10.99 17.43
CA ARG A 441 43.99 -11.49 18.12
C ARG A 441 43.83 -12.98 18.36
#